data_e83ef41fd6f58136bf4aa24df4612645
#
_entry.id   e83ef41fd6f58136bf4aa24df4612645
#
_cell.length_a   1.000
_cell.length_b   1.000
_cell.length_c   1.000
_cell.angle_alpha   90.00
_cell.angle_beta   90.00
_cell.angle_gamma   90.00
#
_symmetry.space_group_name_H-M   'P 1'
#
loop_
_entity.id
_entity.type
_entity.pdbx_description
1 polymer ?
#
loop_
_entity_poly.entity_id
_entity_poly.type
_entity_poly.pdbx_seq_one_letter_code
_entity_poly.pdbx_strand_id
1 'polypeptide(L)'
;MTTEVEARDAIVAYLHPAWVTAYTSIKVFYNNTVKVDLDTVGATFLRVSIDFTDSVPMGMDPVPITASYGEIILQMFVKDGGGTRDAALRMNFLRELLKYQRLSGVTLQCPRPGRVQSRTGWSSSDLIVPFYYYQ
;
A
#
# COMPACT_ATOMS: atom_id res chain seq x y z
N MET A 1 0.46 -20.41 10.50
CA MET A 1 1.34 -19.79 9.51
C MET A 1 0.53 -18.95 8.53
N THR A 2 1.11 -17.88 8.02
CA THR A 2 0.41 -16.95 7.15
C THR A 2 0.71 -17.27 5.70
N THR A 3 -0.32 -17.40 4.87
CA THR A 3 -0.17 -17.55 3.43
C THR A 3 -0.14 -16.18 2.76
N GLU A 4 0.24 -16.14 1.48
CA GLU A 4 0.23 -14.91 0.68
C GLU A 4 -1.18 -14.28 0.63
N VAL A 5 -2.21 -15.11 0.46
CA VAL A 5 -3.60 -14.66 0.44
C VAL A 5 -4.01 -14.07 1.79
N GLU A 6 -3.67 -14.73 2.88
CA GLU A 6 -3.96 -14.25 4.23
C GLU A 6 -3.24 -12.94 4.53
N ALA A 7 -1.98 -12.79 4.09
CA ALA A 7 -1.23 -11.56 4.24
C ALA A 7 -1.88 -10.40 3.49
N ARG A 8 -2.27 -10.64 2.24
CA ARG A 8 -2.99 -9.65 1.42
C ARG A 8 -4.31 -9.24 2.08
N ASP A 9 -5.09 -10.22 2.51
CA ASP A 9 -6.39 -9.97 3.14
C ASP A 9 -6.24 -9.19 4.46
N ALA A 10 -5.23 -9.50 5.26
CA ALA A 10 -4.96 -8.78 6.50
C ALA A 10 -4.61 -7.31 6.24
N ILE A 11 -3.80 -7.03 5.24
CA ILE A 11 -3.42 -5.67 4.86
C ILE A 11 -4.64 -4.89 4.39
N VAL A 12 -5.43 -5.45 3.49
CA VAL A 12 -6.63 -4.80 2.96
C VAL A 12 -7.67 -4.57 4.06
N ALA A 13 -7.88 -5.55 4.92
CA ALA A 13 -8.84 -5.44 6.02
C ALA A 13 -8.47 -4.36 7.04
N TYR A 14 -7.19 -4.08 7.21
CA TYR A 14 -6.73 -3.00 8.06
C TYR A 14 -6.81 -1.63 7.38
N LEU A 15 -6.34 -1.55 6.13
CA LEU A 15 -6.21 -0.29 5.39
C LEU A 15 -7.56 0.26 4.93
N HIS A 16 -8.41 -0.57 4.35
CA HIS A 16 -9.62 -0.12 3.65
C HIS A 16 -10.62 0.59 4.57
N PRO A 17 -11.02 0.02 5.73
CA PRO A 17 -11.96 0.71 6.61
C PRO A 17 -11.41 2.02 7.16
N ALA A 18 -10.12 2.09 7.49
CA ALA A 18 -9.49 3.29 8.00
C ALA A 18 -9.46 4.40 6.95
N TRP A 19 -9.15 4.06 5.71
CA TRP A 19 -9.14 5.02 4.60
C TRP A 19 -10.54 5.55 4.30
N VAL A 20 -11.52 4.66 4.18
CA VAL A 20 -12.92 5.03 3.87
C VAL A 20 -13.50 5.93 4.96
N THR A 21 -13.15 5.69 6.23
CA THR A 21 -13.60 6.52 7.34
C THR A 21 -12.99 7.92 7.30
N ALA A 22 -11.68 8.02 7.00
CA ALA A 22 -10.97 9.29 6.99
C ALA A 22 -11.21 10.09 5.70
N TYR A 23 -11.29 9.43 4.56
CA TYR A 23 -11.38 10.06 3.23
C TYR A 23 -12.46 9.38 2.39
N THR A 24 -13.71 9.57 2.77
CA THR A 24 -14.87 8.92 2.15
C THR A 24 -15.02 9.26 0.66
N SER A 25 -14.65 10.48 0.26
CA SER A 25 -14.81 10.96 -1.11
C SER A 25 -13.66 10.54 -2.05
N ILE A 26 -12.58 9.98 -1.52
CA ILE A 26 -11.42 9.60 -2.32
C ILE A 26 -11.45 8.09 -2.54
N LYS A 27 -11.66 7.68 -3.78
CA LYS A 27 -11.72 6.27 -4.14
C LYS A 27 -10.36 5.61 -3.97
N VAL A 28 -10.37 4.34 -3.60
CA VAL A 28 -9.20 3.50 -3.51
C VAL A 28 -9.31 2.34 -4.49
N PHE A 29 -8.26 2.11 -5.27
CA PHE A 29 -8.18 1.01 -6.22
C PHE A 29 -7.05 0.08 -5.82
N TYR A 30 -7.34 -1.22 -5.80
CA TYR A 30 -6.34 -2.25 -5.51
C TYR A 30 -5.83 -2.86 -6.80
N ASN A 31 -4.60 -3.36 -6.81
CA ASN A 31 -4.04 -4.00 -8.00
C ASN A 31 -4.87 -5.22 -8.40
N ASN A 32 -4.99 -5.44 -9.71
CA ASN A 32 -5.72 -6.54 -10.34
C ASN A 32 -7.23 -6.54 -10.16
N THR A 33 -7.83 -5.47 -9.63
CA THR A 33 -9.29 -5.38 -9.52
C THR A 33 -9.91 -4.68 -10.73
N VAL A 34 -9.40 -3.49 -11.07
CA VAL A 34 -9.90 -2.70 -12.22
C VAL A 34 -8.73 -1.95 -12.81
N LYS A 35 -8.67 -1.90 -14.14
CA LYS A 35 -7.73 -1.00 -14.83
C LYS A 35 -8.22 0.43 -14.66
N VAL A 36 -7.37 1.28 -14.07
CA VAL A 36 -7.71 2.68 -13.86
C VAL A 36 -7.42 3.47 -15.11
N ASP A 37 -8.45 4.11 -15.66
CA ASP A 37 -8.32 5.08 -16.75
C ASP A 37 -8.35 6.49 -16.15
N LEU A 38 -7.24 7.20 -16.23
CA LEU A 38 -7.10 8.54 -15.65
C LEU A 38 -8.10 9.53 -16.26
N ASP A 39 -8.44 9.36 -17.53
CA ASP A 39 -9.38 10.26 -18.21
C ASP A 39 -10.81 10.10 -17.71
N THR A 40 -11.19 8.88 -17.31
CA THR A 40 -12.54 8.61 -16.82
C THR A 40 -12.71 8.81 -15.32
N VAL A 41 -11.65 8.64 -14.52
CA VAL A 41 -11.74 8.85 -13.07
C VAL A 41 -12.03 10.31 -12.75
N GLY A 42 -11.34 11.25 -13.39
CA GLY A 42 -11.61 12.69 -13.28
C GLY A 42 -11.37 13.33 -11.91
N ALA A 43 -10.98 12.57 -10.90
CA ALA A 43 -10.81 13.02 -9.52
C ALA A 43 -9.60 12.36 -8.86
N THR A 44 -9.12 12.95 -7.78
CA THR A 44 -8.05 12.38 -6.95
C THR A 44 -8.42 10.99 -6.46
N PHE A 45 -7.48 10.06 -6.51
CA PHE A 45 -7.68 8.70 -6.04
C PHE A 45 -6.40 8.08 -5.49
N LEU A 46 -6.56 7.02 -4.70
CA LEU A 46 -5.47 6.23 -4.16
C LEU A 46 -5.41 4.88 -4.87
N ARG A 47 -4.23 4.49 -5.31
CA ARG A 47 -3.99 3.14 -5.83
C ARG A 47 -3.11 2.38 -4.86
N VAL A 48 -3.52 1.17 -4.50
CA VAL A 48 -2.78 0.30 -3.59
C VAL A 48 -2.33 -0.94 -4.36
N SER A 49 -1.03 -1.18 -4.34
CA SER A 49 -0.42 -2.39 -4.90
C SER A 49 0.28 -3.14 -3.80
N ILE A 50 0.08 -4.45 -3.74
CA ILE A 50 0.75 -5.33 -2.78
C ILE A 50 1.61 -6.29 -3.57
N ASP A 51 2.93 -6.13 -3.46
CA ASP A 51 3.90 -6.94 -4.18
C ASP A 51 4.65 -7.85 -3.22
N PHE A 52 4.79 -9.12 -3.60
CA PHE A 52 5.56 -10.11 -2.84
C PHE A 52 6.92 -10.25 -3.54
N THR A 53 7.98 -9.92 -2.82
CA THR A 53 9.29 -9.72 -3.45
C THR A 53 10.26 -10.87 -3.25
N ASP A 54 10.24 -11.51 -2.07
CA ASP A 54 11.23 -12.53 -1.74
C ASP A 54 10.72 -13.51 -0.70
N SER A 55 11.33 -14.69 -0.66
CA SER A 55 11.08 -15.70 0.37
C SER A 55 12.42 -16.36 0.72
N VAL A 56 12.74 -16.37 2.00
CA VAL A 56 14.01 -16.88 2.49
C VAL A 56 13.76 -17.96 3.54
N PRO A 57 14.34 -19.16 3.41
CA PRO A 57 14.23 -20.18 4.44
C PRO A 57 15.00 -19.73 5.69
N MET A 58 14.40 -19.99 6.85
CA MET A 58 15.00 -19.66 8.13
C MET A 58 15.28 -20.94 8.91
N GLY A 59 16.53 -21.14 9.28
CA GLY A 59 16.97 -22.30 10.03
C GLY A 59 17.45 -23.43 9.14
N MET A 60 17.89 -24.51 9.79
CA MET A 60 18.53 -25.67 9.13
C MET A 60 17.70 -26.95 9.24
N ASP A 61 16.45 -26.82 9.63
CA ASP A 61 15.54 -27.97 9.71
C ASP A 61 15.21 -28.52 8.34
N PRO A 62 14.86 -29.81 8.21
CA PRO A 62 14.44 -30.39 6.93
C PRO A 62 13.24 -29.67 6.30
N VAL A 63 12.36 -29.10 7.11
CA VAL A 63 11.24 -28.26 6.66
C VAL A 63 11.36 -26.91 7.39
N PRO A 64 12.21 -25.99 6.91
CA PRO A 64 12.41 -24.71 7.57
C PRO A 64 11.21 -23.80 7.46
N ILE A 65 11.03 -22.94 8.46
CA ILE A 65 10.09 -21.82 8.38
C ILE A 65 10.62 -20.83 7.33
N THR A 66 9.73 -20.37 6.45
CA THR A 66 10.09 -19.40 5.41
C THR A 66 9.68 -18.00 5.83
N ALA A 67 10.62 -17.06 5.80
CA ALA A 67 10.31 -15.65 5.93
C ALA A 67 10.00 -15.08 4.54
N SER A 68 8.83 -14.51 4.37
CA SER A 68 8.40 -13.93 3.11
C SER A 68 8.30 -12.42 3.26
N TYR A 69 8.79 -11.71 2.25
CA TYR A 69 8.89 -10.26 2.24
C TYR A 69 8.06 -9.70 1.10
N GLY A 70 7.56 -8.50 1.31
CA GLY A 70 6.85 -7.78 0.28
C GLY A 70 6.82 -6.28 0.54
N GLU A 71 6.13 -5.58 -0.31
CA GLU A 71 5.97 -4.13 -0.22
C GLU A 71 4.52 -3.75 -0.53
N ILE A 72 3.99 -2.82 0.27
CA ILE A 72 2.73 -2.15 -0.03
C ILE A 72 3.11 -0.84 -0.71
N ILE A 73 2.68 -0.65 -1.95
CA ILE A 73 2.94 0.57 -2.71
C ILE A 73 1.64 1.37 -2.78
N LEU A 74 1.65 2.54 -2.16
CA LEU A 74 0.51 3.43 -2.11
C LEU A 74 0.80 4.63 -3.01
N GLN A 75 0.01 4.79 -4.06
CA GLN A 75 0.17 5.87 -5.02
C GLN A 75 -1.03 6.81 -4.92
N MET A 76 -0.76 8.05 -4.51
CA MET A 76 -1.76 9.11 -4.47
C MET A 76 -1.71 9.89 -5.77
N PHE A 77 -2.76 9.78 -6.57
CA PHE A 77 -2.90 10.52 -7.82
C PHE A 77 -3.74 11.76 -7.57
N VAL A 78 -3.16 12.92 -7.87
CA VAL A 78 -3.80 14.22 -7.70
C VAL A 78 -3.91 14.89 -9.06
N LYS A 79 -5.11 15.35 -9.41
CA LYS A 79 -5.33 16.10 -10.63
C LYS A 79 -4.66 17.47 -10.52
N ASP A 80 -4.12 17.98 -11.63
CA ASP A 80 -3.48 19.30 -11.66
C ASP A 80 -4.43 20.37 -11.12
N GLY A 81 -3.88 21.25 -10.26
CA GLY A 81 -4.65 22.26 -9.55
C GLY A 81 -5.15 21.84 -8.17
N GLY A 82 -5.01 20.55 -7.79
CA GLY A 82 -5.45 20.04 -6.50
C GLY A 82 -4.55 20.41 -5.31
N GLY A 83 -3.34 20.91 -5.59
CA GLY A 83 -2.37 21.30 -4.57
C GLY A 83 -1.56 20.14 -4.00
N THR A 84 -0.34 20.43 -3.60
CA THR A 84 0.58 19.42 -3.04
C THR A 84 0.37 19.20 -1.55
N ARG A 85 -0.21 20.19 -0.86
CA ARG A 85 -0.42 20.11 0.59
C ARG A 85 -1.39 19.01 0.96
N ASP A 86 -2.52 18.90 0.28
CA ASP A 86 -3.52 17.88 0.57
C ASP A 86 -2.99 16.48 0.30
N ALA A 87 -2.23 16.31 -0.77
CA ALA A 87 -1.55 15.06 -1.06
C ALA A 87 -0.56 14.69 0.06
N ALA A 88 0.22 15.66 0.54
CA ALA A 88 1.15 15.45 1.63
C ALA A 88 0.45 15.06 2.94
N LEU A 89 -0.67 15.69 3.25
CA LEU A 89 -1.46 15.35 4.44
C LEU A 89 -2.01 13.92 4.37
N ARG A 90 -2.51 13.51 3.21
CA ARG A 90 -3.01 12.15 3.00
C ARG A 90 -1.91 11.11 3.08
N MET A 91 -0.75 11.40 2.51
CA MET A 91 0.40 10.50 2.60
C MET A 91 0.91 10.40 4.04
N ASN A 92 0.90 11.49 4.79
CA ASN A 92 1.26 11.48 6.19
C ASN A 92 0.28 10.65 7.04
N PHE A 93 -1.01 10.74 6.74
CA PHE A 93 -2.03 9.89 7.38
C PHE A 93 -1.74 8.41 7.14
N LEU A 94 -1.45 8.03 5.88
CA LEU A 94 -1.12 6.64 5.54
C LEU A 94 0.16 6.17 6.22
N ARG A 95 1.16 7.02 6.29
CA ARG A 95 2.44 6.72 6.96
C ARG A 95 2.20 6.41 8.44
N GLU A 96 1.48 7.27 9.14
CA GLU A 96 1.21 7.06 10.58
C GLU A 96 0.28 5.87 10.81
N LEU A 97 -0.67 5.61 9.91
CA LEU A 97 -1.56 4.47 10.00
C LEU A 97 -0.81 3.14 9.87
N LEU A 98 0.12 3.05 8.95
CA LEU A 98 0.79 1.79 8.59
C LEU A 98 2.14 1.57 9.28
N LYS A 99 2.69 2.61 9.91
CA LYS A 99 4.03 2.59 10.50
C LYS A 99 4.13 1.55 11.63
N TYR A 100 5.02 0.58 11.45
CA TYR A 100 5.34 -0.45 12.45
C TYR A 100 4.15 -1.24 12.98
N GLN A 101 3.09 -1.37 12.21
CA GLN A 101 1.90 -2.09 12.67
C GLN A 101 2.09 -3.60 12.55
N ARG A 102 1.53 -4.31 13.51
CA ARG A 102 1.40 -5.77 13.45
C ARG A 102 -0.05 -6.10 13.13
N LEU A 103 -0.24 -6.66 11.96
CA LEU A 103 -1.53 -7.18 11.53
C LEU A 103 -1.57 -8.68 11.80
N SER A 104 -2.70 -9.33 11.54
CA SER A 104 -2.84 -10.76 11.76
C SER A 104 -1.80 -11.56 10.95
N GLY A 105 -0.67 -11.87 11.59
CA GLY A 105 0.41 -12.63 10.97
C GLY A 105 1.38 -11.83 10.10
N VAL A 106 1.13 -10.55 9.88
CA VAL A 106 1.98 -9.68 9.02
C VAL A 106 2.54 -8.55 9.84
N THR A 107 3.84 -8.31 9.73
CA THR A 107 4.50 -7.17 10.37
C THR A 107 4.87 -6.12 9.34
N LEU A 108 4.33 -4.91 9.50
CA LEU A 108 4.66 -3.76 8.67
C LEU A 108 5.88 -3.06 9.24
N GLN A 109 6.77 -2.63 8.36
CA GLN A 109 8.00 -1.95 8.72
C GLN A 109 7.88 -0.44 8.51
N CYS A 110 9.01 0.27 8.56
CA CYS A 110 9.03 1.72 8.40
C CYS A 110 8.64 2.13 6.98
N PRO A 111 7.60 2.95 6.80
CA PRO A 111 7.28 3.50 5.49
C PRO A 111 8.40 4.39 4.96
N ARG A 112 8.62 4.35 3.65
CA ARG A 112 9.59 5.21 2.98
C ARG A 112 8.94 5.92 1.79
N PRO A 113 9.38 7.14 1.45
CA PRO A 113 8.85 7.83 0.28
C PRO A 113 9.31 7.11 -1.00
N GLY A 114 8.42 7.05 -1.98
CA GLY A 114 8.75 6.61 -3.31
C GLY A 114 8.95 7.79 -4.24
N ARG A 115 8.69 7.57 -5.52
CA ARG A 115 8.85 8.62 -6.53
C ARG A 115 7.67 9.57 -6.56
N VAL A 116 7.97 10.83 -6.83
CA VAL A 116 6.96 11.82 -7.25
C VAL A 116 7.02 11.88 -8.77
N GLN A 117 5.90 11.59 -9.43
CA GLN A 117 5.81 11.58 -10.88
C GLN A 117 4.76 12.57 -11.35
N SER A 118 5.02 13.20 -12.50
CA SER A 118 4.05 14.07 -13.15
C SER A 118 3.71 13.49 -14.52
N ARG A 119 2.41 13.45 -14.81
CA ARG A 119 1.89 13.11 -16.13
C ARG A 119 0.97 14.24 -16.58
N THR A 120 0.64 14.28 -17.85
CA THR A 120 -0.25 15.32 -18.40
C THR A 120 -1.55 15.38 -17.59
N GLY A 121 -1.76 16.49 -16.88
CA GLY A 121 -2.96 16.71 -16.06
C GLY A 121 -2.96 16.05 -14.69
N TRP A 122 -1.92 15.27 -14.33
CA TRP A 122 -1.87 14.49 -13.08
C TRP A 122 -0.47 14.51 -12.46
N SER A 123 -0.43 14.46 -11.14
CA SER A 123 0.79 14.17 -10.39
C SER A 123 0.53 13.01 -9.43
N SER A 124 1.56 12.22 -9.15
CA SER A 124 1.46 11.10 -8.21
C SER A 124 2.59 11.16 -7.19
N SER A 125 2.27 10.78 -5.97
CA SER A 125 3.24 10.60 -4.89
C SER A 125 3.14 9.18 -4.37
N ASP A 126 4.28 8.51 -4.19
CA ASP A 126 4.32 7.13 -3.77
C ASP A 126 4.78 7.01 -2.32
N LEU A 127 4.19 6.08 -1.59
CA LEU A 127 4.63 5.65 -0.27
C LEU A 127 4.83 4.13 -0.33
N ILE A 128 5.98 3.66 0.11
CA ILE A 128 6.32 2.24 0.11
C ILE A 128 6.44 1.77 1.54
N VAL A 129 5.66 0.74 1.90
CA VAL A 129 5.67 0.13 3.23
C VAL A 129 6.15 -1.31 3.09
N PRO A 130 7.39 -1.62 3.46
CA PRO A 130 7.87 -2.99 3.47
C PRO A 130 7.15 -3.80 4.55
N PHE A 131 6.93 -5.08 4.29
CA PHE A 131 6.36 -5.99 5.27
C PHE A 131 6.99 -7.37 5.17
N TYR A 132 6.79 -8.16 6.21
CA TYR A 132 7.20 -9.57 6.20
C TYR A 132 6.20 -10.43 6.99
N TYR A 133 6.22 -11.71 6.72
CA TYR A 133 5.45 -12.71 7.42
C TYR A 133 6.15 -14.07 7.33
N TYR A 134 5.74 -15.01 8.16
CA TYR A 134 6.32 -16.35 8.19
C TYR A 134 5.32 -17.38 7.67
N GLN A 135 5.82 -18.22 6.78
CA GLN A 135 5.08 -19.39 6.27
C GLN A 135 5.57 -20.66 6.89
#